data_b0bcbac09c6d6862f5d00e65ad33487f
#
_entry.id   b0bcbac09c6d6862f5d00e65ad33487f
#
_cell.length_a   1.000
_cell.length_b   1.000
_cell.length_c   1.000
_cell.angle_alpha   90.00
_cell.angle_beta   90.00
_cell.angle_gamma   90.00
#
_symmetry.space_group_name_H-M   'P 1'
#
loop_
_entity.id
_entity.type
_entity.pdbx_description
1 polymer ?
#
loop_
_entity_poly.entity_id
_entity_poly.type
_entity_poly.pdbx_seq_one_letter_code
_entity_poly.pdbx_strand_id
1 'polypeptide(L)'
;MNTKLIDPEENLQSKFNGASWVLRVAVAGEFIGHGVFALQGRKTWVEWFSIFGISDVGLATQLLFLIGVIDIALAVLILIKPVRLALLWMAFWGFWTALMRPIAGDSAFEFVERWANWGAPLALLLLIGWPRSFREWFK
;
A
#
# COMPACT_ATOMS: atom_id res chain seq x y z
N MET A 1 11.19 15.55 -43.45
CA MET A 1 11.19 15.18 -42.02
C MET A 1 9.75 15.03 -41.58
N ASN A 2 9.19 13.79 -41.60
CA ASN A 2 7.77 13.54 -41.20
C ASN A 2 7.70 13.57 -39.68
N THR A 3 7.32 14.70 -39.13
CA THR A 3 6.88 14.77 -37.73
C THR A 3 5.52 14.07 -37.64
N LYS A 4 5.53 12.77 -37.25
CA LYS A 4 4.32 12.03 -37.00
C LYS A 4 3.63 12.73 -35.84
N LEU A 5 2.55 13.46 -36.11
CA LEU A 5 1.71 14.02 -35.07
C LEU A 5 1.16 12.83 -34.27
N ILE A 6 1.60 12.70 -33.03
CA ILE A 6 1.09 11.65 -32.12
C ILE A 6 -0.38 11.98 -31.87
N ASP A 7 -1.25 10.99 -32.08
CA ASP A 7 -2.67 11.12 -31.79
C ASP A 7 -2.85 11.54 -30.31
N PRO A 8 -3.63 12.59 -30.03
CA PRO A 8 -3.88 13.05 -28.66
C PRO A 8 -4.39 11.95 -27.73
N GLU A 9 -5.23 11.03 -28.22
CA GLU A 9 -5.75 9.89 -27.45
C GLU A 9 -4.64 8.87 -27.14
N GLU A 10 -3.78 8.54 -28.11
CA GLU A 10 -2.64 7.63 -27.91
C GLU A 10 -1.64 8.20 -26.89
N ASN A 11 -1.39 9.53 -26.95
CA ASN A 11 -0.51 10.21 -25.99
C ASN A 11 -1.10 10.18 -24.57
N LEU A 12 -2.42 10.41 -24.43
CA LEU A 12 -3.11 10.38 -23.13
C LEU A 12 -3.06 8.96 -22.53
N GLN A 13 -3.35 7.94 -23.33
CA GLN A 13 -3.30 6.54 -22.89
C GLN A 13 -1.88 6.11 -22.46
N SER A 14 -0.86 6.55 -23.18
CA SER A 14 0.55 6.29 -22.84
C SER A 14 0.92 6.91 -21.48
N LYS A 15 0.53 8.17 -21.23
CA LYS A 15 0.74 8.86 -19.94
C LYS A 15 0.01 8.16 -18.80
N PHE A 16 -1.22 7.73 -19.04
CA PHE A 16 -2.03 6.99 -18.08
C PHE A 16 -1.37 5.66 -17.69
N ASN A 17 -0.91 4.90 -18.66
CA ASN A 17 -0.20 3.64 -18.43
C ASN A 17 1.11 3.87 -17.66
N GLY A 18 1.87 4.92 -18.01
CA GLY A 18 3.09 5.29 -17.30
C GLY A 18 2.84 5.62 -15.83
N ALA A 19 1.85 6.50 -15.55
CA ALA A 19 1.48 6.86 -14.19
C ALA A 19 1.00 5.65 -13.37
N SER A 20 0.20 4.78 -13.99
CA SER A 20 -0.25 3.52 -13.37
C SER A 20 0.92 2.63 -12.96
N TRP A 21 1.91 2.44 -13.82
CA TRP A 21 3.08 1.63 -13.51
C TRP A 21 3.96 2.24 -12.41
N VAL A 22 4.17 3.55 -12.42
CA VAL A 22 4.92 4.24 -11.35
C VAL A 22 4.23 4.01 -10.00
N LEU A 23 2.91 4.19 -9.93
CA LEU A 23 2.14 3.95 -8.70
C LEU A 23 2.20 2.48 -8.27
N ARG A 24 2.08 1.52 -9.20
CA ARG A 24 2.18 0.08 -8.87
C ARG A 24 3.53 -0.26 -8.25
N VAL A 25 4.62 0.22 -8.83
CA VAL A 25 5.97 -0.03 -8.31
C VAL A 25 6.17 0.65 -6.95
N ALA A 26 5.71 1.89 -6.79
CA ALA A 26 5.81 2.61 -5.52
C ALA A 26 5.05 1.92 -4.39
N VAL A 27 3.79 1.54 -4.64
CA VAL A 27 2.93 0.82 -3.68
C VAL A 27 3.53 -0.55 -3.33
N ALA A 28 3.98 -1.30 -4.34
CA ALA A 28 4.59 -2.61 -4.10
C ALA A 28 5.90 -2.47 -3.31
N GLY A 29 6.74 -1.48 -3.63
CA GLY A 29 7.99 -1.24 -2.91
C GLY A 29 7.78 -0.92 -1.44
N GLU A 30 6.77 -0.11 -1.12
CA GLU A 30 6.39 0.21 0.24
C GLU A 30 5.94 -1.06 1.01
N PHE A 31 5.03 -1.83 0.43
CA PHE A 31 4.51 -3.04 1.08
C PHE A 31 5.56 -4.15 1.19
N ILE A 32 6.51 -4.26 0.25
CA ILE A 32 7.68 -5.14 0.40
C ILE A 32 8.54 -4.68 1.58
N GLY A 33 8.84 -3.39 1.68
CA GLY A 33 9.64 -2.84 2.79
C GLY A 33 8.98 -3.07 4.14
N HIS A 34 7.68 -2.77 4.26
CA HIS A 34 6.89 -3.05 5.46
C HIS A 34 6.86 -4.54 5.78
N GLY A 35 6.55 -5.38 4.79
CA GLY A 35 6.48 -6.82 4.95
C GLY A 35 7.80 -7.42 5.43
N VAL A 36 8.93 -7.00 4.87
CA VAL A 36 10.26 -7.46 5.31
C VAL A 36 10.53 -7.08 6.76
N PHE A 37 10.25 -5.84 7.17
CA PHE A 37 10.43 -5.42 8.57
C PHE A 37 9.49 -6.18 9.53
N ALA A 38 8.28 -6.47 9.10
CA ALA A 38 7.34 -7.27 9.87
C ALA A 38 7.82 -8.72 10.02
N LEU A 39 8.30 -9.36 8.94
CA LEU A 39 8.89 -10.71 8.98
C LEU A 39 10.12 -10.81 9.87
N GLN A 40 10.91 -9.72 9.94
CA GLN A 40 12.08 -9.63 10.82
C GLN A 40 11.71 -9.39 12.30
N GLY A 41 10.42 -9.24 12.61
CA GLY A 41 9.95 -9.01 13.98
C GLY A 41 10.43 -7.69 14.57
N ARG A 42 10.30 -6.59 13.82
CA ARG A 42 10.77 -5.27 14.26
C ARG A 42 10.26 -4.94 15.66
N LYS A 43 11.17 -4.80 16.61
CA LYS A 43 10.89 -4.71 18.04
C LYS A 43 9.84 -3.65 18.39
N THR A 44 9.98 -2.44 17.85
CA THR A 44 9.04 -1.35 18.10
C THR A 44 7.61 -1.68 17.64
N TRP A 45 7.45 -2.44 16.55
CA TRP A 45 6.15 -2.85 16.05
C TRP A 45 5.54 -3.98 16.88
N VAL A 46 6.38 -4.89 17.41
CA VAL A 46 5.94 -5.90 18.39
C VAL A 46 5.42 -5.21 19.66
N GLU A 47 6.11 -4.18 20.14
CA GLU A 47 5.70 -3.40 21.32
C GLU A 47 4.35 -2.70 21.14
N TRP A 48 3.99 -2.28 19.92
CA TRP A 48 2.70 -1.64 19.64
C TRP A 48 1.49 -2.54 19.91
N PHE A 49 1.66 -3.86 19.86
CA PHE A 49 0.57 -4.79 20.15
C PHE A 49 0.07 -4.67 21.60
N SER A 50 0.91 -4.21 22.52
CA SER A 50 0.51 -3.95 23.91
C SER A 50 -0.55 -2.85 24.04
N ILE A 51 -0.58 -1.89 23.12
CA ILE A 51 -1.60 -0.83 23.05
C ILE A 51 -3.00 -1.44 22.84
N PHE A 52 -3.08 -2.59 22.18
CA PHE A 52 -4.32 -3.34 21.93
C PHE A 52 -4.55 -4.45 22.96
N GLY A 53 -3.81 -4.46 24.09
CA GLY A 53 -3.95 -5.46 25.13
C GLY A 53 -3.24 -6.79 24.86
N ILE A 54 -2.43 -6.89 23.81
CA ILE A 54 -1.63 -8.07 23.48
C ILE A 54 -0.23 -7.87 24.07
N SER A 55 -0.04 -8.36 25.31
CA SER A 55 1.25 -8.24 26.02
C SER A 55 2.16 -9.46 25.85
N ASP A 56 1.67 -10.55 25.27
CA ASP A 56 2.48 -11.71 24.95
C ASP A 56 3.34 -11.44 23.72
N VAL A 57 4.66 -11.35 23.93
CA VAL A 57 5.65 -11.05 22.87
C VAL A 57 5.66 -12.13 21.78
N GLY A 58 5.46 -13.40 22.17
CA GLY A 58 5.41 -14.52 21.23
C GLY A 58 4.24 -14.40 20.27
N LEU A 59 3.04 -14.17 20.81
CA LEU A 59 1.83 -13.93 20.03
C LEU A 59 1.96 -12.68 19.13
N ALA A 60 2.43 -11.57 19.69
CA ALA A 60 2.63 -10.34 18.93
C ALA A 60 3.59 -10.54 17.75
N THR A 61 4.69 -11.28 17.96
CA THR A 61 5.65 -11.61 16.90
C THR A 61 5.03 -12.49 15.80
N GLN A 62 4.22 -13.49 16.19
CA GLN A 62 3.51 -14.34 15.21
C GLN A 62 2.49 -13.56 14.39
N LEU A 63 1.72 -12.66 15.01
CA LEU A 63 0.78 -11.78 14.31
C LEU A 63 1.50 -10.83 13.36
N LEU A 64 2.61 -10.25 13.81
CA LEU A 64 3.42 -9.37 12.97
C LEU A 64 4.02 -10.14 11.77
N PHE A 65 4.46 -11.38 11.97
CA PHE A 65 4.94 -12.25 10.89
C PHE A 65 3.83 -12.50 9.85
N LEU A 66 2.61 -12.79 10.29
CA LEU A 66 1.45 -12.97 9.40
C LEU A 66 1.15 -11.70 8.59
N ILE A 67 1.19 -10.54 9.23
CA ILE A 67 1.06 -9.24 8.56
C ILE A 67 2.13 -9.10 7.47
N GLY A 68 3.38 -9.43 7.77
CA GLY A 68 4.47 -9.35 6.80
C GLY A 68 4.26 -10.25 5.57
N VAL A 69 3.74 -11.47 5.77
CA VAL A 69 3.39 -12.38 4.67
C VAL A 69 2.27 -11.78 3.79
N ILE A 70 1.24 -11.21 4.42
CA ILE A 70 0.12 -10.58 3.71
C ILE A 70 0.60 -9.37 2.91
N ASP A 71 1.43 -8.51 3.50
CA ASP A 71 1.96 -7.31 2.84
C ASP A 71 2.77 -7.68 1.58
N ILE A 72 3.65 -8.69 1.66
CA ILE A 72 4.42 -9.16 0.50
C ILE A 72 3.49 -9.78 -0.56
N ALA A 73 2.51 -10.58 -0.15
CA ALA A 73 1.55 -11.16 -1.09
C ALA A 73 0.74 -10.10 -1.83
N LEU A 74 0.32 -9.03 -1.13
CA LEU A 74 -0.37 -7.89 -1.74
C LEU A 74 0.54 -7.12 -2.70
N ALA A 75 1.81 -6.91 -2.34
CA ALA A 75 2.78 -6.26 -3.22
C ALA A 75 2.96 -7.04 -4.54
N VAL A 76 3.13 -8.35 -4.46
CA VAL A 76 3.22 -9.22 -5.65
C VAL A 76 1.92 -9.17 -6.46
N LEU A 77 0.76 -9.24 -5.81
CA LEU A 77 -0.53 -9.15 -6.47
C LEU A 77 -0.66 -7.85 -7.28
N ILE A 78 -0.32 -6.70 -6.69
CA ILE A 78 -0.44 -5.40 -7.37
C ILE A 78 0.52 -5.27 -8.56
N LEU A 79 1.70 -5.87 -8.49
CA LEU A 79 2.63 -5.91 -9.64
C LEU A 79 2.07 -6.75 -10.80
N ILE A 80 1.39 -7.84 -10.50
CA ILE A 80 0.77 -8.71 -11.53
C ILE A 80 -0.54 -8.09 -12.03
N LYS A 81 -1.44 -7.76 -11.11
CA LYS A 81 -2.76 -7.22 -11.39
C LYS A 81 -3.22 -6.27 -10.29
N PRO A 82 -3.49 -4.98 -10.59
CA PRO A 82 -3.95 -4.01 -9.60
C PRO A 82 -5.42 -4.22 -9.22
N VAL A 83 -5.70 -5.24 -8.41
CA VAL A 83 -7.04 -5.56 -7.93
C VAL A 83 -7.58 -4.45 -7.03
N ARG A 84 -8.76 -3.92 -7.33
CA ARG A 84 -9.34 -2.73 -6.65
C ARG A 84 -9.53 -2.94 -5.15
N LEU A 85 -10.03 -4.10 -4.73
CA LEU A 85 -10.20 -4.42 -3.31
C LEU A 85 -8.87 -4.44 -2.56
N ALA A 86 -7.82 -5.01 -3.18
CA ALA A 86 -6.49 -5.01 -2.61
C ALA A 86 -5.94 -3.59 -2.46
N LEU A 87 -6.12 -2.72 -3.46
CA LEU A 87 -5.72 -1.31 -3.39
C LEU A 87 -6.46 -0.54 -2.29
N LEU A 88 -7.76 -0.77 -2.13
CA LEU A 88 -8.52 -0.15 -1.04
C LEU A 88 -8.02 -0.62 0.33
N TRP A 89 -7.77 -1.92 0.47
CA TRP A 89 -7.17 -2.46 1.70
C TRP A 89 -5.79 -1.86 1.97
N MET A 90 -4.93 -1.78 0.96
CA MET A 90 -3.59 -1.20 1.09
C MET A 90 -3.64 0.28 1.48
N ALA A 91 -4.58 1.05 0.93
CA ALA A 91 -4.80 2.44 1.34
C ALA A 91 -5.24 2.54 2.81
N PHE A 92 -6.21 1.73 3.23
CA PHE A 92 -6.64 1.68 4.62
C PHE A 92 -5.49 1.25 5.55
N TRP A 93 -4.77 0.19 5.20
CA TRP A 93 -3.66 -0.34 5.99
C TRP A 93 -2.49 0.64 6.09
N GLY A 94 -2.12 1.27 4.99
CA GLY A 94 -1.09 2.30 4.97
C GLY A 94 -1.46 3.53 5.83
N PHE A 95 -2.73 3.94 5.81
CA PHE A 95 -3.24 4.98 6.71
C PHE A 95 -3.15 4.54 8.18
N TRP A 96 -3.63 3.33 8.49
CA TRP A 96 -3.65 2.79 9.85
C TRP A 96 -2.24 2.66 10.43
N THR A 97 -1.29 2.07 9.69
CA THR A 97 0.09 1.91 10.15
C THR A 97 0.82 3.24 10.31
N ALA A 98 0.51 4.24 9.47
CA ALA A 98 1.00 5.59 9.64
C ALA A 98 0.45 6.23 10.93
N LEU A 99 -0.86 6.07 11.19
CA LEU A 99 -1.54 6.61 12.38
C LEU A 99 -1.05 5.97 13.68
N MET A 100 -0.58 4.72 13.62
CA MET A 100 -0.01 4.04 14.80
C MET A 100 1.19 4.78 15.39
N ARG A 101 1.91 5.58 14.60
CA ARG A 101 3.07 6.34 15.08
C ARG A 101 2.72 7.32 16.22
N PRO A 102 1.83 8.30 15.98
CA PRO A 102 1.44 9.20 17.08
C PRO A 102 0.66 8.49 18.20
N ILE A 103 -0.09 7.41 17.90
CA ILE A 103 -0.76 6.61 18.93
C ILE A 103 0.28 5.95 19.86
N ALA A 104 1.40 5.49 19.31
CA ALA A 104 2.51 4.91 20.07
C ALA A 104 3.42 5.95 20.77
N GLY A 105 3.16 7.25 20.61
CA GLY A 105 3.91 8.32 21.26
C GLY A 105 4.97 8.99 20.39
N ASP A 106 5.06 8.62 19.11
CA ASP A 106 5.94 9.31 18.15
C ASP A 106 5.35 10.68 17.76
N SER A 107 6.15 11.51 17.10
CA SER A 107 5.70 12.81 16.62
C SER A 107 4.55 12.69 15.60
N ALA A 108 3.59 13.62 15.64
CA ALA A 108 2.53 13.72 14.64
C ALA A 108 3.10 13.89 13.21
N PHE A 109 4.29 14.46 13.05
CA PHE A 109 4.96 14.57 11.76
C PHE A 109 5.37 13.21 11.18
N GLU A 110 5.56 12.18 12.02
CA GLU A 110 5.77 10.81 11.58
C GLU A 110 4.56 10.24 10.82
N PHE A 111 3.36 10.67 11.17
CA PHE A 111 2.15 10.38 10.43
C PHE A 111 2.11 11.17 9.11
N VAL A 112 2.41 12.47 9.15
CA VAL A 112 2.34 13.35 7.98
C VAL A 112 3.32 12.91 6.89
N GLU A 113 4.54 12.55 7.22
CA GLU A 113 5.55 12.12 6.25
C GLU A 113 5.16 10.82 5.49
N ARG A 114 4.23 10.05 6.07
CA ARG A 114 3.73 8.77 5.52
C ARG A 114 2.42 8.89 4.76
N TRP A 115 1.98 10.09 4.42
CA TRP A 115 0.73 10.25 3.67
C TRP A 115 0.77 9.58 2.30
N ALA A 116 1.93 9.45 1.68
CA ALA A 116 2.09 8.71 0.44
C ALA A 116 1.74 7.21 0.58
N ASN A 117 1.89 6.63 1.78
CA ASN A 117 1.65 5.21 2.03
C ASN A 117 0.20 4.79 1.80
N TRP A 118 -0.75 5.69 2.07
CA TRP A 118 -2.16 5.46 1.77
C TRP A 118 -2.62 6.23 0.52
N GLY A 119 -1.98 7.35 0.23
CA GLY A 119 -2.30 8.18 -0.92
C GLY A 119 -1.98 7.51 -2.26
N ALA A 120 -0.86 6.81 -2.36
CA ALA A 120 -0.45 6.14 -3.59
C ALA A 120 -1.38 4.97 -4.00
N PRO A 121 -1.74 4.01 -3.12
CA PRO A 121 -2.69 2.97 -3.48
C PRO A 121 -4.09 3.53 -3.75
N LEU A 122 -4.53 4.58 -3.04
CA LEU A 122 -5.79 5.25 -3.31
C LEU A 122 -5.77 5.95 -4.67
N ALA A 123 -4.68 6.65 -5.00
CA ALA A 123 -4.51 7.29 -6.30
C ALA A 123 -4.54 6.26 -7.45
N LEU A 124 -3.88 5.11 -7.27
CA LEU A 124 -3.93 4.03 -8.25
C LEU A 124 -5.34 3.46 -8.40
N LEU A 125 -6.08 3.27 -7.30
CA LEU A 125 -7.47 2.83 -7.33
C LEU A 125 -8.36 3.81 -8.11
N LEU A 126 -8.22 5.12 -7.86
CA LEU A 126 -8.96 6.15 -8.57
C LEU A 126 -8.58 6.20 -10.06
N LEU A 127 -7.30 6.03 -10.37
CA LEU A 127 -6.78 6.02 -11.73
C LEU A 127 -7.36 4.87 -12.57
N ILE A 128 -7.45 3.65 -12.01
CA ILE A 128 -8.06 2.49 -12.70
C ILE A 128 -9.59 2.49 -12.66
N GLY A 129 -10.17 3.44 -11.96
CA GLY A 129 -11.61 3.68 -11.85
C GLY A 129 -12.28 3.01 -10.66
N TRP A 130 -13.14 3.79 -9.99
CA TRP A 130 -13.93 3.30 -8.85
C TRP A 130 -14.92 2.24 -9.30
N PRO A 131 -15.04 1.10 -8.60
CA PRO A 131 -15.93 0.02 -8.98
C PRO A 131 -17.40 0.44 -8.88
N ARG A 132 -18.19 0.08 -9.89
CA ARG A 132 -19.64 0.36 -9.97
C ARG A 132 -20.49 -0.84 -9.58
N SER A 133 -19.88 -2.02 -9.46
CA SER A 133 -20.53 -3.28 -9.07
C SER A 133 -19.64 -4.11 -8.14
N PHE A 134 -20.26 -5.02 -7.39
CA PHE A 134 -19.52 -5.89 -6.47
C PHE A 134 -18.45 -6.74 -7.19
N ARG A 135 -18.73 -7.21 -8.41
CA ARG A 135 -17.77 -8.00 -9.19
C ARG A 135 -16.53 -7.22 -9.62
N GLU A 136 -16.64 -5.91 -9.77
CA GLU A 136 -15.53 -5.06 -10.20
C GLU A 136 -14.47 -4.86 -9.11
N TRP A 137 -14.79 -5.12 -7.83
CA TRP A 137 -13.83 -5.08 -6.75
C TRP A 137 -12.72 -6.13 -6.90
N PHE A 138 -13.00 -7.22 -7.58
CA PHE A 138 -12.09 -8.34 -7.76
C PHE A 138 -11.39 -8.36 -9.15
N LYS A 139 -11.56 -7.29 -9.90
CA LYS A 139 -10.93 -7.12 -11.23
C LYS A 139 -9.69 -6.26 -11.16
#